data_34caf71cfcf56e16b51b96f379426ade
#
_entry.id   34caf71cfcf56e16b51b96f379426ade
#
_cell.length_a   1.000
_cell.length_b   1.000
_cell.length_c   1.000
_cell.angle_alpha   90.00
_cell.angle_beta   90.00
_cell.angle_gamma   90.00
#
_symmetry.space_group_name_H-M   'P 1'
#
loop_
_entity.id
_entity.type
_entity.pdbx_description
1 polymer ?
#
loop_
_entity_poly.entity_id
_entity_poly.type
_entity_poly.pdbx_seq_one_letter_code
_entity_poly.pdbx_strand_id
1 'polypeptide(L)'
;DTVIGRFWQVNRTSVKYREISAYVTDALISTEDERFIQHSGVDFRALARSFTSLGRSGGASTIPQQLAKLLFTLQQRQREEIARASGTRLELPYVGGILGKFRRVSEKARENIIAKRLEERFTKEEIITMYLNQFDFLYNAVGIENAARVYFNKRPKDLSKSEAATLVGLCKNPT
;
A
#
# COMPACT_ATOMS: atom_id res chain seq x y z
N ASP A 1 -20.59 29.97 9.56
CA ASP A 1 -19.95 29.80 8.24
C ASP A 1 -20.34 28.44 7.66
N THR A 2 -21.12 28.47 6.58
CA THR A 2 -21.56 27.24 5.89
C THR A 2 -20.50 26.85 4.87
N VAL A 3 -19.91 25.66 5.00
CA VAL A 3 -18.97 25.11 4.02
C VAL A 3 -19.75 24.70 2.78
N ILE A 4 -19.60 25.44 1.67
CA ILE A 4 -20.34 25.22 0.41
C ILE A 4 -19.71 24.09 -0.42
N GLY A 5 -18.44 23.78 -0.20
CA GLY A 5 -17.73 22.70 -0.88
C GLY A 5 -16.29 22.59 -0.40
N ARG A 6 -15.71 21.43 -0.58
CA ARG A 6 -14.28 21.18 -0.35
C ARG A 6 -13.69 20.56 -1.60
N PHE A 7 -12.65 21.19 -2.16
CA PHE A 7 -11.88 20.63 -3.27
C PHE A 7 -10.64 19.94 -2.72
N TRP A 8 -10.47 18.66 -3.06
CA TRP A 8 -9.32 17.86 -2.65
C TRP A 8 -8.67 17.28 -3.90
N GLN A 9 -7.37 17.44 -4.05
CA GLN A 9 -6.61 16.69 -5.06
C GLN A 9 -6.60 15.19 -4.74
N VAL A 10 -6.53 14.86 -3.44
CA VAL A 10 -6.70 13.50 -2.94
C VAL A 10 -7.51 13.58 -1.65
N ASN A 11 -8.69 13.00 -1.64
CA ASN A 11 -9.50 12.89 -0.43
C ASN A 11 -8.90 11.80 0.46
N ARG A 12 -8.05 12.21 1.42
CA ARG A 12 -7.38 11.30 2.36
C ARG A 12 -7.45 11.83 3.78
N THR A 13 -8.13 11.09 4.64
CA THR A 13 -8.15 11.31 6.08
C THR A 13 -7.36 10.19 6.74
N SER A 14 -6.30 10.55 7.45
CA SER A 14 -5.47 9.56 8.15
C SER A 14 -6.06 9.25 9.51
N VAL A 15 -6.05 7.98 9.87
CA VAL A 15 -6.47 7.46 11.17
C VAL A 15 -5.28 6.86 11.91
N LYS A 16 -5.38 6.76 13.24
CA LYS A 16 -4.42 6.08 14.11
C LYS A 16 -4.76 4.58 14.19
N TYR A 17 -3.78 3.76 14.56
CA TYR A 17 -3.97 2.30 14.68
C TYR A 17 -5.20 1.92 15.53
N ARG A 18 -5.36 2.53 16.69
CA ARG A 18 -6.49 2.32 17.61
C ARG A 18 -7.87 2.68 17.03
N GLU A 19 -7.91 3.40 15.93
CA GLU A 19 -9.12 3.81 15.20
C GLU A 19 -9.47 2.86 14.06
N ILE A 20 -8.70 1.78 13.91
CA ILE A 20 -8.91 0.72 12.92
C ILE A 20 -9.44 -0.52 13.65
N SER A 21 -10.43 -1.18 13.07
CA SER A 21 -10.95 -2.45 13.59
C SER A 21 -9.86 -3.53 13.55
N ALA A 22 -9.74 -4.33 14.62
CA ALA A 22 -8.83 -5.47 14.64
C ALA A 22 -9.11 -6.46 13.49
N TYR A 23 -10.38 -6.57 13.05
CA TYR A 23 -10.72 -7.40 11.90
C TYR A 23 -10.05 -6.97 10.60
N VAL A 24 -9.79 -5.66 10.42
CA VAL A 24 -9.08 -5.15 9.23
C VAL A 24 -7.61 -5.54 9.28
N THR A 25 -6.96 -5.35 10.42
CA THR A 25 -5.54 -5.68 10.59
C THR A 25 -5.28 -7.18 10.51
N ASP A 26 -6.14 -7.98 11.13
CA ASP A 26 -6.06 -9.44 11.09
C ASP A 26 -6.29 -9.98 9.68
N ALA A 27 -7.31 -9.47 8.98
CA ALA A 27 -7.58 -9.84 7.59
C ALA A 27 -6.40 -9.46 6.68
N LEU A 28 -5.83 -8.26 6.85
CA LEU A 28 -4.68 -7.81 6.05
C LEU A 28 -3.46 -8.71 6.26
N ILE A 29 -3.09 -8.98 7.53
CA ILE A 29 -1.97 -9.86 7.85
C ILE A 29 -2.19 -11.26 7.27
N SER A 30 -3.36 -11.84 7.51
CA SER A 30 -3.67 -13.21 7.06
C SER A 30 -3.69 -13.35 5.52
N THR A 31 -4.03 -12.27 4.81
CA THR A 31 -4.21 -12.32 3.35
C THR A 31 -2.93 -11.94 2.60
N GLU A 32 -2.23 -10.91 3.06
CA GLU A 32 -1.11 -10.31 2.35
C GLU A 32 0.25 -10.73 2.90
N ASP A 33 0.34 -10.99 4.21
CA ASP A 33 1.63 -11.21 4.86
C ASP A 33 1.47 -12.00 6.16
N GLU A 34 1.08 -13.28 6.06
CA GLU A 34 0.78 -14.17 7.21
C GLU A 34 1.90 -14.17 8.27
N ARG A 35 3.14 -13.94 7.83
CA ARG A 35 4.31 -13.94 8.70
C ARG A 35 4.83 -12.55 9.05
N PHE A 36 3.99 -11.52 8.88
CA PHE A 36 4.33 -10.13 9.10
C PHE A 36 5.07 -9.86 10.42
N ILE A 37 4.64 -10.49 11.51
CA ILE A 37 5.25 -10.33 12.84
C ILE A 37 6.61 -11.03 12.97
N GLN A 38 6.93 -11.98 12.06
CA GLN A 38 8.11 -12.85 12.17
C GLN A 38 9.30 -12.40 11.34
N HIS A 39 9.15 -11.44 10.44
CA HIS A 39 10.22 -10.95 9.58
C HIS A 39 10.49 -9.45 9.78
N SER A 40 11.64 -8.97 9.28
CA SER A 40 12.07 -7.57 9.34
C SER A 40 12.07 -6.94 7.94
N GLY A 41 10.89 -6.75 7.37
CA GLY A 41 10.68 -6.07 6.09
C GLY A 41 10.62 -7.01 4.88
N VAL A 42 11.40 -8.08 4.83
CA VAL A 42 11.43 -9.06 3.75
C VAL A 42 11.27 -10.47 4.34
N ASP A 43 10.31 -11.23 3.82
CA ASP A 43 10.14 -12.64 4.19
C ASP A 43 10.93 -13.55 3.23
N PHE A 44 12.16 -13.90 3.62
CA PHE A 44 13.01 -14.78 2.83
C PHE A 44 12.46 -16.20 2.68
N ARG A 45 11.66 -16.69 3.64
CA ARG A 45 11.02 -18.02 3.54
C ARG A 45 9.89 -18.01 2.52
N ALA A 46 9.09 -16.93 2.47
CA ALA A 46 8.06 -16.76 1.45
C ALA A 46 8.70 -16.63 0.05
N LEU A 47 9.80 -15.90 -0.07
CA LEU A 47 10.58 -15.83 -1.30
C LEU A 47 11.07 -17.20 -1.75
N ALA A 48 11.69 -17.99 -0.86
CA ALA A 48 12.17 -19.33 -1.19
C ALA A 48 11.02 -20.25 -1.65
N ARG A 49 9.86 -20.21 -0.99
CA ARG A 49 8.65 -20.95 -1.41
C ARG A 49 8.18 -20.53 -2.80
N SER A 50 8.17 -19.24 -3.10
CA SER A 50 7.77 -18.73 -4.41
C SER A 50 8.67 -19.22 -5.53
N PHE A 51 9.97 -19.32 -5.30
CA PHE A 51 10.93 -19.89 -6.26
C PHE A 51 10.68 -21.37 -6.51
N THR A 52 10.43 -22.18 -5.47
CA THR A 52 10.20 -23.63 -5.59
C THR A 52 8.86 -23.98 -6.22
N SER A 53 7.85 -23.13 -6.04
CA SER A 53 6.49 -23.34 -6.55
C SER A 53 6.23 -22.74 -7.94
N LEU A 54 7.26 -22.24 -8.64
CA LEU A 54 7.12 -21.56 -9.94
C LEU A 54 6.06 -20.46 -9.93
N GLY A 55 5.93 -19.72 -8.82
CA GLY A 55 4.97 -18.63 -8.68
C GLY A 55 3.52 -19.05 -8.40
N ARG A 56 3.23 -20.37 -8.24
CA ARG A 56 1.89 -20.86 -7.96
C ARG A 56 1.41 -20.64 -6.52
N SER A 57 2.31 -20.37 -5.60
CA SER A 57 2.03 -20.27 -4.15
C SER A 57 1.91 -18.82 -3.67
N GLY A 58 0.98 -18.03 -4.18
CA GLY A 58 0.64 -16.71 -3.66
C GLY A 58 1.74 -15.65 -3.79
N GLY A 59 1.44 -14.41 -3.43
CA GLY A 59 2.39 -13.29 -3.45
C GLY A 59 3.49 -13.45 -2.40
N ALA A 60 4.75 -13.22 -2.80
CA ALA A 60 5.90 -13.22 -1.89
C ALA A 60 6.28 -11.82 -1.39
N SER A 61 5.47 -10.82 -1.69
CA SER A 61 5.70 -9.43 -1.27
C SER A 61 5.09 -9.19 0.10
N THR A 62 5.86 -8.62 1.01
CA THR A 62 5.43 -8.27 2.37
C THR A 62 4.69 -6.93 2.42
N ILE A 63 3.92 -6.68 3.49
CA ILE A 63 3.27 -5.38 3.73
C ILE A 63 4.27 -4.22 3.70
N PRO A 64 5.45 -4.28 4.33
CA PRO A 64 6.45 -3.21 4.22
C PRO A 64 6.95 -2.96 2.80
N GLN A 65 7.10 -4.02 1.96
CA GLN A 65 7.48 -3.86 0.56
C GLN A 65 6.36 -3.21 -0.27
N GLN A 66 5.11 -3.57 0.00
CA GLN A 66 3.96 -2.94 -0.64
C GLN A 66 3.85 -1.46 -0.22
N LEU A 67 4.04 -1.14 1.07
CA LEU A 67 4.10 0.24 1.56
C LEU A 67 5.23 1.03 0.90
N ALA A 68 6.43 0.45 0.78
CA ALA A 68 7.56 1.07 0.10
C ALA A 68 7.21 1.43 -1.36
N LYS A 69 6.52 0.53 -2.07
CA LYS A 69 6.03 0.78 -3.43
C LYS A 69 5.00 1.92 -3.47
N LEU A 70 4.04 1.95 -2.55
CA LEU A 70 3.05 3.03 -2.46
C LEU A 70 3.72 4.39 -2.23
N LEU A 71 4.65 4.48 -1.29
CA LEU A 71 5.40 5.70 -0.99
C LEU A 71 6.23 6.17 -2.20
N PHE A 72 6.86 5.25 -2.91
CA PHE A 72 7.63 5.57 -4.12
C PHE A 72 6.75 6.11 -5.24
N THR A 73 5.59 5.48 -5.49
CA THR A 73 4.62 5.93 -6.49
C THR A 73 4.11 7.33 -6.17
N LEU A 74 3.85 7.64 -4.90
CA LEU A 74 3.43 8.98 -4.47
C LEU A 74 4.51 10.02 -4.73
N GLN A 75 5.77 9.72 -4.44
CA GLN A 75 6.88 10.63 -4.74
C GLN A 75 7.03 10.88 -6.24
N GLN A 76 6.85 9.86 -7.07
CA GLN A 76 6.89 10.03 -8.52
C GLN A 76 5.76 10.96 -9.01
N ARG A 77 4.52 10.73 -8.55
CA ARG A 77 3.37 11.59 -8.91
C ARG A 77 3.61 13.04 -8.51
N GLN A 78 4.10 13.29 -7.30
CA GLN A 78 4.43 14.65 -6.84
C GLN A 78 5.50 15.31 -7.71
N ARG A 79 6.56 14.59 -8.10
CA ARG A 79 7.58 15.10 -9.00
C ARG A 79 7.04 15.44 -10.38
N GLU A 80 6.16 14.61 -10.92
CA GLU A 80 5.49 14.84 -12.20
C GLU A 80 4.57 16.06 -12.14
N GLU A 81 3.82 16.25 -11.05
CA GLU A 81 2.97 17.44 -10.85
C GLU A 81 3.80 18.71 -10.77
N ILE A 82 4.88 18.73 -10.00
CA ILE A 82 5.80 19.86 -9.90
C ILE A 82 6.41 20.18 -11.28
N ALA A 83 6.84 19.14 -12.02
CA ALA A 83 7.41 19.31 -13.34
C ALA A 83 6.40 19.89 -14.34
N ARG A 84 5.14 19.43 -14.31
CA ARG A 84 4.05 19.99 -15.13
C ARG A 84 3.79 21.46 -14.78
N ALA A 85 3.72 21.77 -13.48
CA ALA A 85 3.49 23.14 -13.02
C ALA A 85 4.64 24.10 -13.38
N SER A 86 5.88 23.61 -13.43
CA SER A 86 7.08 24.37 -13.84
C SER A 86 7.33 24.39 -15.35
N GLY A 87 6.44 23.76 -16.16
CA GLY A 87 6.63 23.65 -17.60
C GLY A 87 7.79 22.73 -18.03
N THR A 88 8.35 21.97 -17.09
CA THR A 88 9.45 21.05 -17.35
C THR A 88 8.90 19.71 -17.79
N ARG A 89 9.22 19.27 -19.01
CA ARG A 89 8.84 17.93 -19.50
C ARG A 89 9.78 16.91 -18.92
N LEU A 90 9.30 16.10 -17.99
CA LEU A 90 10.02 14.89 -17.54
C LEU A 90 9.83 13.81 -18.62
N GLU A 91 10.81 13.70 -19.52
CA GLU A 91 10.88 12.57 -20.43
C GLU A 91 11.41 11.36 -19.64
N LEU A 92 10.51 10.47 -19.23
CA LEU A 92 10.89 9.17 -18.76
C LEU A 92 11.18 8.31 -20.01
N PRO A 93 12.42 7.86 -20.22
CA PRO A 93 12.72 7.05 -21.39
C PRO A 93 11.90 5.75 -21.32
N TYR A 94 11.18 5.45 -22.41
CA TYR A 94 10.55 4.14 -22.60
C TYR A 94 11.64 3.08 -22.66
N VAL A 95 11.74 2.29 -21.63
CA VAL A 95 12.76 1.23 -21.52
C VAL A 95 12.06 -0.12 -21.66
N GLY A 96 12.00 -0.63 -22.89
CA GLY A 96 11.50 -1.97 -23.21
C GLY A 96 12.59 -3.04 -23.16
N GLY A 97 12.20 -4.30 -23.30
CA GLY A 97 13.10 -5.44 -23.44
C GLY A 97 13.95 -5.76 -22.19
N ILE A 98 15.23 -6.06 -22.41
CA ILE A 98 16.20 -6.44 -21.35
C ILE A 98 16.36 -5.33 -20.31
N LEU A 99 16.43 -4.08 -20.73
CA LEU A 99 16.51 -2.91 -19.86
C LEU A 99 15.28 -2.77 -18.97
N GLY A 100 14.06 -3.14 -19.44
CA GLY A 100 12.85 -3.19 -18.63
C GLY A 100 12.92 -4.23 -17.51
N LYS A 101 13.58 -5.38 -17.74
CA LYS A 101 13.83 -6.38 -16.69
C LYS A 101 14.79 -5.86 -15.64
N PHE A 102 15.90 -5.20 -16.03
CA PHE A 102 16.83 -4.57 -15.10
C PHE A 102 16.16 -3.47 -14.26
N ARG A 103 15.27 -2.68 -14.85
CA ARG A 103 14.49 -1.68 -14.11
C ARG A 103 13.63 -2.33 -13.04
N ARG A 104 12.89 -3.39 -13.35
CA ARG A 104 12.07 -4.12 -12.37
C ARG A 104 12.90 -4.68 -11.22
N VAL A 105 14.08 -5.23 -11.51
CA VAL A 105 15.00 -5.74 -10.49
C VAL A 105 15.49 -4.60 -9.59
N SER A 106 15.85 -3.46 -10.17
CA SER A 106 16.30 -2.29 -9.40
C SER A 106 15.18 -1.68 -8.57
N GLU A 107 13.95 -1.63 -9.09
CA GLU A 107 12.76 -1.20 -8.33
C GLU A 107 12.51 -2.13 -7.15
N LYS A 108 12.57 -3.45 -7.36
CA LYS A 108 12.39 -4.44 -6.29
C LYS A 108 13.50 -4.37 -5.25
N ALA A 109 14.74 -4.12 -5.64
CA ALA A 109 15.84 -3.91 -4.70
C ALA A 109 15.62 -2.66 -3.84
N ARG A 110 15.12 -1.57 -4.42
CA ARG A 110 14.77 -0.36 -3.68
C ARG A 110 13.62 -0.60 -2.70
N GLU A 111 12.56 -1.29 -3.13
CA GLU A 111 11.46 -1.70 -2.25
C GLU A 111 11.98 -2.46 -1.02
N ASN A 112 12.90 -3.42 -1.23
CA ASN A 112 13.48 -4.21 -0.14
C ASN A 112 14.29 -3.35 0.83
N ILE A 113 15.11 -2.43 0.34
CA ILE A 113 15.89 -1.51 1.18
C ILE A 113 14.97 -0.60 2.00
N ILE A 114 13.94 -0.03 1.36
CA ILE A 114 12.98 0.83 2.04
C ILE A 114 12.18 0.03 3.07
N ALA A 115 11.70 -1.17 2.72
CA ALA A 115 10.97 -2.04 3.63
C ALA A 115 11.77 -2.37 4.89
N LYS A 116 13.07 -2.68 4.73
CA LYS A 116 13.96 -2.89 5.87
C LYS A 116 14.10 -1.63 6.74
N ARG A 117 14.30 -0.47 6.12
CA ARG A 117 14.40 0.81 6.85
C ARG A 117 13.11 1.20 7.56
N LEU A 118 11.97 0.85 7.01
CA LEU A 118 10.67 1.05 7.67
C LEU A 118 10.60 0.23 8.96
N GLU A 119 10.98 -1.04 8.92
CA GLU A 119 11.02 -1.92 10.08
C GLU A 119 12.05 -1.53 11.15
N GLU A 120 13.12 -0.86 10.75
CA GLU A 120 14.13 -0.32 11.69
C GLU A 120 13.65 0.94 12.42
N ARG A 121 12.66 1.67 11.87
CA ARG A 121 12.23 2.98 12.37
C ARG A 121 10.81 3.02 12.91
N PHE A 122 9.97 2.11 12.50
CA PHE A 122 8.55 2.09 12.82
C PHE A 122 8.12 0.73 13.38
N THR A 123 7.19 0.77 14.31
CA THR A 123 6.55 -0.44 14.85
C THR A 123 5.68 -1.12 13.80
N LYS A 124 5.37 -2.38 14.01
CA LYS A 124 4.43 -3.14 13.15
C LYS A 124 3.08 -2.45 13.01
N GLU A 125 2.55 -1.91 14.10
CA GLU A 125 1.29 -1.17 14.12
C GLU A 125 1.36 0.11 13.27
N GLU A 126 2.48 0.85 13.36
CA GLU A 126 2.69 2.05 12.54
C GLU A 126 2.79 1.70 11.06
N ILE A 127 3.49 0.61 10.69
CA ILE A 127 3.62 0.15 9.30
C ILE A 127 2.25 -0.22 8.72
N ILE A 128 1.43 -1.00 9.45
CA ILE A 128 0.05 -1.33 9.03
C ILE A 128 -0.78 -0.05 8.87
N THR A 129 -0.67 0.85 9.83
CA THR A 129 -1.42 2.12 9.81
C THR A 129 -1.04 2.97 8.60
N MET A 130 0.25 3.10 8.32
CA MET A 130 0.74 3.81 7.14
C MET A 130 0.24 3.15 5.85
N TYR A 131 0.30 1.82 5.75
CA TYR A 131 -0.20 1.08 4.60
C TYR A 131 -1.68 1.35 4.36
N LEU A 132 -2.53 1.14 5.37
CA LEU A 132 -3.97 1.31 5.28
C LEU A 132 -4.39 2.78 5.01
N ASN A 133 -3.61 3.75 5.47
CA ASN A 133 -3.85 5.18 5.18
C ASN A 133 -3.41 5.58 3.76
N GLN A 134 -2.52 4.83 3.12
CA GLN A 134 -2.00 5.16 1.79
C GLN A 134 -2.66 4.37 0.66
N PHE A 135 -3.25 3.23 0.97
CA PHE A 135 -3.79 2.32 -0.04
C PHE A 135 -5.00 2.94 -0.75
N ASP A 136 -5.05 2.78 -2.07
CA ASP A 136 -6.18 3.22 -2.89
C ASP A 136 -7.19 2.07 -3.03
N PHE A 137 -8.32 2.20 -2.34
CA PHE A 137 -9.41 1.25 -2.34
C PHE A 137 -10.39 1.47 -3.51
N LEU A 138 -9.97 2.17 -4.56
CA LEU A 138 -10.77 2.54 -5.72
C LEU A 138 -11.89 3.56 -5.41
N TYR A 139 -12.58 4.01 -6.46
CA TYR A 139 -13.71 4.96 -6.37
C TYR A 139 -13.41 6.21 -5.52
N ASN A 140 -12.19 6.76 -5.64
CA ASN A 140 -11.69 7.89 -4.85
C ASN A 140 -11.59 7.62 -3.33
N ALA A 141 -11.61 6.35 -2.92
CA ALA A 141 -11.47 5.95 -1.52
C ALA A 141 -9.99 5.69 -1.18
N VAL A 142 -9.18 6.75 -1.10
CA VAL A 142 -7.77 6.63 -0.66
C VAL A 142 -7.72 6.63 0.87
N GLY A 143 -7.18 5.55 1.42
CA GLY A 143 -7.08 5.28 2.86
C GLY A 143 -8.32 4.63 3.45
N ILE A 144 -8.09 3.89 4.53
CA ILE A 144 -9.10 3.06 5.19
C ILE A 144 -10.30 3.87 5.73
N GLU A 145 -10.10 5.12 6.16
CA GLU A 145 -11.19 5.99 6.63
C GLU A 145 -12.19 6.27 5.49
N ASN A 146 -11.67 6.66 4.33
CA ASN A 146 -12.52 6.94 3.18
C ASN A 146 -13.17 5.66 2.64
N ALA A 147 -12.42 4.55 2.63
CA ALA A 147 -12.96 3.27 2.21
C ALA A 147 -14.13 2.82 3.09
N ALA A 148 -13.99 2.89 4.41
CA ALA A 148 -15.05 2.54 5.35
C ALA A 148 -16.30 3.40 5.15
N ARG A 149 -16.11 4.70 4.88
CA ARG A 149 -17.23 5.62 4.61
C ARG A 149 -17.89 5.39 3.27
N VAL A 150 -17.09 5.26 2.21
CA VAL A 150 -17.61 5.11 0.83
C VAL A 150 -18.37 3.80 0.66
N TYR A 151 -17.81 2.69 1.16
CA TYR A 151 -18.40 1.37 0.95
C TYR A 151 -19.46 0.99 1.98
N PHE A 152 -19.34 1.47 3.23
CA PHE A 152 -20.18 1.00 4.34
C PHE A 152 -20.80 2.11 5.17
N ASN A 153 -20.51 3.37 4.87
CA ASN A 153 -20.95 4.54 5.67
C ASN A 153 -20.61 4.40 7.17
N LYS A 154 -19.43 3.84 7.47
CA LYS A 154 -18.93 3.57 8.83
C LYS A 154 -17.56 4.19 9.07
N ARG A 155 -17.16 4.25 10.34
CA ARG A 155 -15.76 4.52 10.71
C ARG A 155 -14.96 3.20 10.60
N PRO A 156 -13.65 3.23 10.34
CA PRO A 156 -12.82 2.03 10.28
C PRO A 156 -12.90 1.15 11.53
N LYS A 157 -13.08 1.76 12.69
CA LYS A 157 -13.22 1.05 13.98
C LYS A 157 -14.48 0.22 14.07
N ASP A 158 -15.55 0.64 13.39
CA ASP A 158 -16.87 0.03 13.48
C ASP A 158 -17.13 -1.01 12.38
N LEU A 159 -16.11 -1.33 11.58
CA LEU A 159 -16.20 -2.35 10.54
C LEU A 159 -16.35 -3.75 11.15
N SER A 160 -17.32 -4.50 10.66
CA SER A 160 -17.52 -5.91 10.97
C SER A 160 -16.47 -6.78 10.29
N LYS A 161 -16.39 -8.05 10.65
CA LYS A 161 -15.45 -9.02 10.08
C LYS A 161 -15.64 -9.18 8.57
N SER A 162 -16.89 -9.25 8.09
CA SER A 162 -17.20 -9.38 6.66
C SER A 162 -16.84 -8.12 5.88
N GLU A 163 -17.13 -6.94 6.41
CA GLU A 163 -16.78 -5.66 5.78
C GLU A 163 -15.27 -5.47 5.71
N ALA A 164 -14.56 -5.81 6.79
CA ALA A 164 -13.09 -5.79 6.82
C ALA A 164 -12.49 -6.73 5.78
N ALA A 165 -13.00 -7.97 5.68
CA ALA A 165 -12.56 -8.93 4.67
C ALA A 165 -12.81 -8.43 3.24
N THR A 166 -13.94 -7.74 3.00
CA THR A 166 -14.25 -7.14 1.69
C THR A 166 -13.23 -6.07 1.32
N LEU A 167 -12.93 -5.12 2.22
CA LEU A 167 -11.94 -4.09 1.94
C LEU A 167 -10.54 -4.67 1.71
N VAL A 168 -10.14 -5.65 2.53
CA VAL A 168 -8.84 -6.32 2.36
C VAL A 168 -8.80 -7.11 1.04
N GLY A 169 -9.92 -7.70 0.61
CA GLY A 169 -10.03 -8.33 -0.70
C GLY A 169 -9.68 -7.40 -1.86
N LEU A 170 -10.04 -6.11 -1.77
CA LEU A 170 -9.65 -5.09 -2.75
C LEU A 170 -8.14 -4.81 -2.76
N CYS A 171 -7.44 -5.03 -1.63
CA CYS A 171 -5.98 -4.91 -1.60
C CYS A 171 -5.31 -5.99 -2.45
N LYS A 172 -5.89 -7.19 -2.51
CA LYS A 172 -5.30 -8.33 -3.22
C LYS A 172 -5.61 -8.32 -4.72
N ASN A 173 -6.80 -7.92 -5.10
CA ASN A 173 -7.24 -7.93 -6.49
C ASN A 173 -8.17 -6.74 -6.78
N PRO A 174 -7.62 -5.55 -7.04
CA PRO A 174 -8.38 -4.35 -7.36
C PRO A 174 -8.85 -4.42 -8.82
N THR A 175 -9.81 -5.27 -9.13
CA THR A 175 -10.48 -5.35 -10.47
C THR A 175 -11.84 -4.70 -10.45
#